data_a13839b9606e7e8186f8401ee1fb3189
#
_entry.id   a13839b9606e7e8186f8401ee1fb3189
#
_cell.length_a   1.000
_cell.length_b   1.000
_cell.length_c   1.000
_cell.angle_alpha   90.00
_cell.angle_beta   90.00
_cell.angle_gamma   90.00
#
_symmetry.space_group_name_H-M   'P 1'
#
loop_
_entity.id
_entity.type
_entity.pdbx_description
1 polymer ?
#
loop_
_entity_poly.entity_id
_entity_poly.type
_entity_poly.pdbx_seq_one_letter_code
_entity_poly.pdbx_strand_id
1 'polypeptide(L)'
;EAVRRIEEVLDRGARAVGLVSPSHCLPQAVSLIGALRERGRKGPFILNTNGYDRAEGLRSLAGRIDVYLPDLKYLDPALARSYSGARDYPEAARAALKEMYRQKGDALELDEGGRARSGLIVRHLVLPGAVENSKRCLRFIARSLSPKVHLSLMSQYHPTPEVAGHPLLRRRITPEEYAEVVEEMTRIGFENGWVQEL
;
A
#
# COMPACT_ATOMS: atom_id res chain seq x y z
N GLU A 1 -25.71 -7.52 8.61
CA GLU A 1 -26.03 -6.47 7.63
C GLU A 1 -24.88 -6.27 6.63
N ALA A 2 -23.62 -6.07 7.06
CA ALA A 2 -22.48 -5.82 6.17
C ALA A 2 -22.29 -6.93 5.12
N VAL A 3 -22.32 -8.21 5.52
CA VAL A 3 -22.20 -9.36 4.60
C VAL A 3 -23.25 -9.27 3.49
N ARG A 4 -24.52 -9.03 3.83
CA ARG A 4 -25.61 -8.95 2.86
C ARG A 4 -25.38 -7.81 1.85
N ARG A 5 -24.96 -6.62 2.31
CA ARG A 5 -24.68 -5.49 1.42
C ARG A 5 -23.52 -5.76 0.47
N ILE A 6 -22.47 -6.45 0.96
CA ILE A 6 -21.34 -6.84 0.10
C ILE A 6 -21.82 -7.85 -0.95
N GLU A 7 -22.63 -8.84 -0.56
CA GLU A 7 -23.20 -9.80 -1.51
C GLU A 7 -24.03 -9.10 -2.60
N GLU A 8 -24.88 -8.16 -2.23
CA GLU A 8 -25.67 -7.36 -3.21
C GLU A 8 -24.77 -6.65 -4.23
N VAL A 9 -23.61 -6.13 -3.81
CA VAL A 9 -22.66 -5.46 -4.71
C VAL A 9 -21.91 -6.47 -5.58
N LEU A 10 -21.52 -7.62 -5.01
CA LEU A 10 -20.91 -8.72 -5.77
C LEU A 10 -21.86 -9.29 -6.81
N ASP A 11 -23.15 -9.45 -6.48
CA ASP A 11 -24.17 -9.93 -7.40
C ASP A 11 -24.44 -8.96 -8.56
N ARG A 12 -24.14 -7.67 -8.39
CA ARG A 12 -24.14 -6.64 -9.43
C ARG A 12 -22.89 -6.62 -10.30
N GLY A 13 -21.96 -7.58 -10.08
CA GLY A 13 -20.75 -7.74 -10.90
C GLY A 13 -19.46 -7.20 -10.32
N ALA A 14 -19.44 -6.74 -9.05
CA ALA A 14 -18.18 -6.45 -8.39
C ALA A 14 -17.33 -7.72 -8.26
N ARG A 15 -16.03 -7.61 -8.52
CA ARG A 15 -15.15 -8.78 -8.66
C ARG A 15 -14.15 -8.93 -7.50
N ALA A 16 -14.11 -7.97 -6.58
CA ALA A 16 -13.22 -7.95 -5.43
C ALA A 16 -13.89 -7.29 -4.23
N VAL A 17 -13.40 -7.60 -3.05
CA VAL A 17 -13.79 -6.94 -1.79
C VAL A 17 -12.58 -6.22 -1.23
N GLY A 18 -12.59 -4.90 -1.29
CA GLY A 18 -11.54 -4.04 -0.74
C GLY A 18 -11.83 -3.65 0.72
N LEU A 19 -10.91 -3.96 1.61
CA LEU A 19 -10.91 -3.48 2.98
C LEU A 19 -9.93 -2.31 3.10
N VAL A 20 -10.45 -1.10 3.35
CA VAL A 20 -9.64 0.11 3.40
C VAL A 20 -9.33 0.48 4.84
N SER A 21 -8.04 0.48 5.18
CA SER A 21 -7.51 0.84 6.51
C SER A 21 -8.23 0.17 7.70
N PRO A 22 -8.43 -1.17 7.69
CA PRO A 22 -9.16 -1.87 8.74
C PRO A 22 -8.31 -2.15 9.99
N SER A 23 -7.13 -1.52 10.14
CA SER A 23 -6.15 -1.79 11.21
C SER A 23 -6.75 -1.70 12.62
N HIS A 24 -7.77 -0.83 12.80
CA HIS A 24 -8.48 -0.64 14.07
C HIS A 24 -9.61 -1.67 14.31
N CYS A 25 -9.96 -2.50 13.32
CA CYS A 25 -11.06 -3.47 13.39
C CYS A 25 -10.71 -4.81 12.69
N LEU A 26 -9.46 -5.27 12.82
CA LEU A 26 -9.01 -6.53 12.21
C LEU A 26 -9.84 -7.77 12.59
N PRO A 27 -10.28 -7.96 13.85
CA PRO A 27 -11.16 -9.10 14.19
C PRO A 27 -12.48 -9.10 13.41
N GLN A 28 -13.06 -7.91 13.20
CA GLN A 28 -14.28 -7.77 12.41
C GLN A 28 -14.02 -8.07 10.93
N ALA A 29 -12.88 -7.62 10.39
CA ALA A 29 -12.46 -7.92 9.02
C ALA A 29 -12.28 -9.44 8.82
N VAL A 30 -11.62 -10.12 9.76
CA VAL A 30 -11.47 -11.59 9.75
C VAL A 30 -12.83 -12.29 9.75
N SER A 31 -13.75 -11.88 10.64
CA SER A 31 -15.09 -12.46 10.73
C SER A 31 -15.89 -12.21 9.44
N LEU A 32 -15.79 -11.03 8.86
CA LEU A 32 -16.46 -10.66 7.62
C LEU A 32 -15.99 -11.53 6.45
N ILE A 33 -14.67 -11.68 6.27
CA ILE A 33 -14.08 -12.53 5.23
C ILE A 33 -14.52 -13.98 5.42
N GLY A 34 -14.49 -14.50 6.66
CA GLY A 34 -14.94 -15.85 6.99
C GLY A 34 -16.38 -16.08 6.55
N ALA A 35 -17.29 -15.20 7.00
CA ALA A 35 -18.71 -15.30 6.66
C ALA A 35 -18.99 -15.20 5.15
N LEU A 36 -18.24 -14.40 4.40
CA LEU A 36 -18.37 -14.33 2.94
C LEU A 36 -17.88 -15.63 2.27
N ARG A 37 -16.75 -16.18 2.73
CA ARG A 37 -16.21 -17.44 2.21
C ARG A 37 -17.13 -18.65 2.48
N GLU A 38 -17.69 -18.73 3.68
CA GLU A 38 -18.69 -19.75 4.03
C GLU A 38 -19.92 -19.71 3.11
N ARG A 39 -20.25 -18.54 2.58
CA ARG A 39 -21.33 -18.34 1.60
C ARG A 39 -20.89 -18.54 0.15
N GLY A 40 -19.68 -19.08 -0.06
CA GLY A 40 -19.16 -19.38 -1.40
C GLY A 40 -18.61 -18.17 -2.17
N ARG A 41 -18.45 -17.00 -1.50
CA ARG A 41 -17.85 -15.82 -2.14
C ARG A 41 -16.33 -15.97 -2.21
N LYS A 42 -15.79 -16.17 -3.42
CA LYS A 42 -14.37 -16.48 -3.69
C LYS A 42 -13.57 -15.31 -4.30
N GLY A 43 -14.18 -14.14 -4.46
CA GLY A 43 -13.51 -12.98 -5.08
C GLY A 43 -12.26 -12.58 -4.28
N PRO A 44 -11.25 -11.92 -4.87
CA PRO A 44 -10.08 -11.51 -4.12
C PRO A 44 -10.46 -10.52 -3.00
N PHE A 45 -9.96 -10.82 -1.81
CA PHE A 45 -10.01 -9.91 -0.66
C PHE A 45 -8.74 -9.07 -0.66
N ILE A 46 -8.90 -7.75 -0.81
CA ILE A 46 -7.80 -6.80 -0.91
C ILE A 46 -7.68 -6.02 0.39
N LEU A 47 -6.50 -6.01 1.00
CA LEU A 47 -6.18 -5.14 2.11
C LEU A 47 -5.45 -3.90 1.60
N ASN A 48 -6.18 -2.78 1.51
CA ASN A 48 -5.62 -1.47 1.21
C ASN A 48 -5.33 -0.75 2.54
N THR A 49 -4.05 -0.51 2.83
CA THR A 49 -3.62 0.04 4.11
C THR A 49 -2.59 1.15 3.95
N ASN A 50 -2.53 2.04 4.94
CA ASN A 50 -1.49 3.06 5.04
C ASN A 50 -0.12 2.53 5.49
N GLY A 51 0.02 1.22 5.69
CA GLY A 51 1.25 0.58 6.14
C GLY A 51 1.54 0.69 7.63
N TYR A 52 0.70 1.39 8.41
CA TYR A 52 0.87 1.52 9.86
C TYR A 52 0.12 0.41 10.60
N ASP A 53 0.54 -0.82 10.34
CA ASP A 53 -0.10 -2.03 10.86
C ASP A 53 0.86 -2.78 11.79
N ARG A 54 0.28 -3.44 12.81
CA ARG A 54 1.04 -4.38 13.65
C ARG A 54 1.24 -5.70 12.91
N ALA A 55 2.48 -6.19 12.86
CA ALA A 55 2.81 -7.45 12.20
C ALA A 55 2.01 -8.66 12.75
N GLU A 56 1.71 -8.68 14.07
CA GLU A 56 0.88 -9.70 14.69
C GLU A 56 -0.54 -9.70 14.10
N GLY A 57 -1.13 -8.51 13.94
CA GLY A 57 -2.44 -8.35 13.30
C GLY A 57 -2.45 -8.90 11.88
N LEU A 58 -1.41 -8.59 11.11
CA LEU A 58 -1.26 -9.09 9.73
C LEU A 58 -1.08 -10.61 9.68
N ARG A 59 -0.40 -11.23 10.65
CA ARG A 59 -0.30 -12.70 10.74
C ARG A 59 -1.65 -13.36 10.91
N SER A 60 -2.59 -12.75 11.65
CA SER A 60 -3.95 -13.27 11.79
C SER A 60 -4.75 -13.26 10.48
N LEU A 61 -4.32 -12.47 9.50
CA LEU A 61 -4.91 -12.37 8.17
C LEU A 61 -4.27 -13.33 7.15
N ALA A 62 -3.25 -14.11 7.53
CA ALA A 62 -2.58 -15.04 6.64
C ALA A 62 -3.60 -16.04 6.03
N GLY A 63 -3.52 -16.24 4.71
CA GLY A 63 -4.46 -17.07 3.96
C GLY A 63 -5.88 -16.48 3.81
N ARG A 64 -6.14 -15.29 4.37
CA ARG A 64 -7.45 -14.62 4.28
C ARG A 64 -7.44 -13.45 3.30
N ILE A 65 -6.33 -12.75 3.19
CA ILE A 65 -6.12 -11.67 2.22
C ILE A 65 -5.46 -12.24 0.96
N ASP A 66 -6.00 -11.88 -0.17
CA ASP A 66 -5.48 -12.31 -1.46
C ASP A 66 -4.47 -11.29 -2.00
N VAL A 67 -4.77 -10.00 -1.89
CA VAL A 67 -3.88 -8.93 -2.35
C VAL A 67 -3.62 -7.94 -1.22
N TYR A 68 -2.35 -7.68 -0.92
CA TYR A 68 -1.93 -6.57 -0.07
C TYR A 68 -1.60 -5.35 -0.91
N LEU A 69 -2.11 -4.19 -0.52
CA LEU A 69 -1.92 -2.90 -1.18
C LEU A 69 -1.50 -1.84 -0.14
N PRO A 70 -0.33 -1.99 0.50
CA PRO A 70 0.17 -1.06 1.51
C PRO A 70 0.81 0.18 0.90
N ASP A 71 0.67 1.31 1.62
CA ASP A 71 1.52 2.48 1.40
C ASP A 71 2.81 2.36 2.22
N LEU A 72 3.95 2.71 1.63
CA LEU A 72 5.16 3.07 2.37
C LEU A 72 5.38 4.58 2.22
N LYS A 73 5.02 5.34 3.24
CA LYS A 73 5.03 6.82 3.17
C LYS A 73 6.38 7.41 3.56
N TYR A 74 6.93 6.96 4.69
CA TYR A 74 8.14 7.53 5.28
C TYR A 74 9.07 6.43 5.81
N LEU A 75 10.37 6.65 5.66
CA LEU A 75 11.41 5.96 6.43
C LEU A 75 12.26 6.93 7.26
N ASP A 76 11.92 8.22 7.21
CA ASP A 76 12.46 9.26 8.08
C ASP A 76 11.50 9.49 9.25
N PRO A 77 11.91 9.23 10.52
CA PRO A 77 11.06 9.44 11.68
C PRO A 77 10.68 10.91 11.92
N ALA A 78 11.53 11.85 11.46
CA ALA A 78 11.23 13.27 11.59
C ALA A 78 10.09 13.69 10.65
N LEU A 79 10.12 13.22 9.39
CA LEU A 79 9.02 13.42 8.46
C LEU A 79 7.74 12.72 8.93
N ALA A 80 7.83 11.49 9.40
CA ALA A 80 6.68 10.74 9.91
C ALA A 80 6.01 11.47 11.08
N ARG A 81 6.80 12.00 12.01
CA ARG A 81 6.31 12.83 13.12
C ARG A 81 5.68 14.13 12.62
N SER A 82 6.35 14.84 11.71
CA SER A 82 5.90 16.16 11.23
C SER A 82 4.62 16.07 10.41
N TYR A 83 4.52 15.08 9.52
CA TYR A 83 3.44 14.99 8.53
C TYR A 83 2.27 14.11 8.97
N SER A 84 2.47 13.21 9.93
CA SER A 84 1.44 12.26 10.36
C SER A 84 1.34 12.08 11.88
N GLY A 85 2.14 12.78 12.68
CA GLY A 85 2.17 12.62 14.14
C GLY A 85 2.70 11.26 14.61
N ALA A 86 3.15 10.38 13.71
CA ALA A 86 3.50 8.99 13.97
C ALA A 86 5.01 8.76 13.83
N ARG A 87 5.77 9.10 14.86
CA ARG A 87 7.24 8.98 14.84
C ARG A 87 7.74 7.55 14.61
N ASP A 88 7.02 6.58 15.08
CA ASP A 88 7.31 5.14 14.99
C ASP A 88 6.80 4.48 13.70
N TYR A 89 6.14 5.26 12.82
CA TYR A 89 5.67 4.77 11.52
C TYR A 89 6.73 4.00 10.71
N PRO A 90 8.00 4.48 10.59
CA PRO A 90 9.02 3.78 9.81
C PRO A 90 9.30 2.37 10.31
N GLU A 91 9.28 2.15 11.62
CA GLU A 91 9.50 0.84 12.24
C GLU A 91 8.29 -0.07 11.98
N ALA A 92 7.09 0.41 12.27
CA ALA A 92 5.84 -0.31 12.06
C ALA A 92 5.67 -0.69 10.57
N ALA A 93 5.88 0.25 9.65
CA ALA A 93 5.74 0.00 8.22
C ALA A 93 6.75 -1.02 7.69
N ARG A 94 8.00 -0.98 8.17
CA ARG A 94 9.01 -2.01 7.83
C ARG A 94 8.59 -3.40 8.29
N ALA A 95 8.08 -3.52 9.50
CA ALA A 95 7.62 -4.80 10.04
C ALA A 95 6.37 -5.31 9.29
N ALA A 96 5.41 -4.43 9.02
CA ALA A 96 4.21 -4.73 8.27
C ALA A 96 4.51 -5.21 6.84
N LEU A 97 5.33 -4.47 6.10
CA LEU A 97 5.73 -4.82 4.73
C LEU A 97 6.48 -6.16 4.65
N LYS A 98 7.41 -6.40 5.58
CA LYS A 98 8.11 -7.71 5.66
C LYS A 98 7.14 -8.85 5.90
N GLU A 99 6.14 -8.67 6.76
CA GLU A 99 5.12 -9.69 7.03
C GLU A 99 4.23 -9.92 5.79
N MET A 100 3.77 -8.86 5.11
CA MET A 100 2.99 -8.98 3.88
C MET A 100 3.80 -9.69 2.77
N TYR A 101 5.08 -9.34 2.63
CA TYR A 101 6.00 -10.00 1.69
C TYR A 101 6.23 -11.48 2.05
N ARG A 102 6.39 -11.81 3.34
CA ARG A 102 6.49 -13.20 3.79
C ARG A 102 5.27 -14.04 3.39
N GLN A 103 4.08 -13.42 3.36
CA GLN A 103 2.84 -14.10 3.00
C GLN A 103 2.63 -14.22 1.49
N LYS A 104 3.12 -13.28 0.69
CA LYS A 104 2.81 -13.17 -0.74
C LYS A 104 4.00 -13.29 -1.68
N GLY A 105 5.22 -13.07 -1.19
CA GLY A 105 6.39 -12.98 -2.06
C GLY A 105 6.36 -11.75 -2.98
N ASP A 106 7.03 -11.83 -4.10
CA ASP A 106 7.13 -10.77 -5.12
C ASP A 106 6.30 -11.04 -6.39
N ALA A 107 5.72 -12.23 -6.53
CA ALA A 107 4.85 -12.55 -7.64
C ALA A 107 3.47 -11.89 -7.49
N LEU A 108 2.96 -11.34 -8.59
CA LEU A 108 1.58 -10.87 -8.70
C LEU A 108 0.83 -11.78 -9.67
N GLU A 109 -0.11 -12.54 -9.13
CA GLU A 109 -0.99 -13.38 -9.93
C GLU A 109 -2.14 -12.53 -10.50
N LEU A 110 -2.34 -12.62 -11.82
CA LEU A 110 -3.42 -11.93 -12.51
C LEU A 110 -4.45 -12.93 -13.02
N ASP A 111 -5.70 -12.49 -13.16
CA ASP A 111 -6.73 -13.23 -13.89
C ASP A 111 -6.60 -12.99 -15.40
N GLU A 112 -7.43 -13.69 -16.20
CA GLU A 112 -7.48 -13.56 -17.66
C GLU A 112 -7.77 -12.13 -18.15
N GLY A 113 -8.36 -11.30 -17.30
CA GLY A 113 -8.63 -9.88 -17.57
C GLY A 113 -7.55 -8.94 -17.05
N GLY A 114 -6.37 -9.44 -16.61
CA GLY A 114 -5.26 -8.65 -16.11
C GLY A 114 -5.47 -8.06 -14.72
N ARG A 115 -6.43 -8.55 -13.93
CA ARG A 115 -6.70 -8.07 -12.58
C ARG A 115 -5.97 -8.91 -11.54
N ALA A 116 -5.43 -8.25 -10.50
CA ALA A 116 -4.72 -8.92 -9.43
C ALA A 116 -5.63 -9.91 -8.67
N ARG A 117 -5.21 -11.17 -8.60
CA ARG A 117 -5.83 -12.24 -7.82
C ARG A 117 -5.09 -12.55 -6.53
N SER A 118 -3.78 -12.48 -6.53
CA SER A 118 -2.95 -12.70 -5.36
C SER A 118 -1.65 -11.93 -5.50
N GLY A 119 -1.13 -11.39 -4.41
CA GLY A 119 0.20 -10.75 -4.40
C GLY A 119 0.33 -9.55 -3.48
N LEU A 120 1.43 -8.84 -3.66
CA LEU A 120 1.78 -7.62 -2.94
C LEU A 120 2.10 -6.51 -3.94
N ILE A 121 1.41 -5.37 -3.81
CA ILE A 121 1.68 -4.15 -4.56
C ILE A 121 1.99 -3.06 -3.55
N VAL A 122 3.24 -2.63 -3.46
CA VAL A 122 3.63 -1.53 -2.56
C VAL A 122 3.39 -0.21 -3.28
N ARG A 123 2.71 0.72 -2.60
CA ARG A 123 2.48 2.06 -3.13
C ARG A 123 3.40 3.06 -2.42
N HIS A 124 3.95 3.98 -3.19
CA HIS A 124 4.73 5.11 -2.66
C HIS A 124 4.30 6.41 -3.31
N LEU A 125 3.83 7.35 -2.49
CA LEU A 125 3.51 8.72 -2.93
C LEU A 125 4.73 9.60 -2.71
N VAL A 126 5.25 10.17 -3.80
CA VAL A 126 6.33 11.14 -3.71
C VAL A 126 5.79 12.47 -3.21
N LEU A 127 6.40 13.00 -2.14
CA LEU A 127 6.00 14.26 -1.53
C LEU A 127 6.98 15.38 -1.88
N PRO A 128 6.50 16.63 -2.04
CA PRO A 128 7.36 17.76 -2.35
C PRO A 128 8.42 17.99 -1.26
N GLY A 129 9.68 18.17 -1.68
CA GLY A 129 10.82 18.35 -0.80
C GLY A 129 11.28 17.11 -0.03
N ALA A 130 10.71 15.92 -0.32
CA ALA A 130 11.01 14.68 0.38
C ALA A 130 11.65 13.60 -0.52
N VAL A 131 12.38 14.01 -1.57
CA VAL A 131 13.01 13.12 -2.55
C VAL A 131 13.92 12.08 -1.88
N GLU A 132 14.76 12.49 -0.94
CA GLU A 132 15.66 11.56 -0.24
C GLU A 132 14.90 10.53 0.62
N ASN A 133 13.76 10.90 1.20
CA ASN A 133 12.89 9.93 1.87
C ASN A 133 12.34 8.91 0.86
N SER A 134 11.90 9.35 -0.31
CA SER A 134 11.42 8.48 -1.37
C SER A 134 12.51 7.50 -1.82
N LYS A 135 13.72 7.98 -2.09
CA LYS A 135 14.87 7.13 -2.43
C LYS A 135 15.18 6.10 -1.33
N ARG A 136 15.10 6.49 -0.04
CA ARG A 136 15.24 5.54 1.10
C ARG A 136 14.14 4.48 1.09
N CYS A 137 12.89 4.86 0.80
CA CYS A 137 11.78 3.93 0.70
C CYS A 137 12.01 2.90 -0.42
N LEU A 138 12.42 3.34 -1.61
CA LEU A 138 12.73 2.46 -2.74
C LEU A 138 13.88 1.49 -2.41
N ARG A 139 14.97 2.00 -1.84
CA ARG A 139 16.11 1.16 -1.42
C ARG A 139 15.71 0.11 -0.39
N PHE A 140 14.83 0.48 0.55
CA PHE A 140 14.32 -0.47 1.54
C PHE A 140 13.48 -1.58 0.89
N ILE A 141 12.54 -1.22 0.00
CA ILE A 141 11.71 -2.21 -0.71
C ILE A 141 12.62 -3.20 -1.45
N ALA A 142 13.55 -2.71 -2.26
CA ALA A 142 14.42 -3.56 -3.05
C ALA A 142 15.34 -4.46 -2.19
N ARG A 143 15.94 -3.92 -1.11
CA ARG A 143 16.95 -4.65 -0.30
C ARG A 143 16.32 -5.58 0.74
N SER A 144 15.16 -5.22 1.27
CA SER A 144 14.54 -5.93 2.40
C SER A 144 13.38 -6.81 1.99
N LEU A 145 12.82 -6.57 0.82
CA LEU A 145 11.82 -7.41 0.19
C LEU A 145 12.39 -7.99 -1.11
N SER A 146 12.16 -7.32 -2.25
CA SER A 146 12.71 -7.74 -3.55
C SER A 146 12.58 -6.59 -4.57
N PRO A 147 13.50 -6.42 -5.52
CA PRO A 147 13.31 -5.51 -6.66
C PRO A 147 12.20 -5.99 -7.63
N LYS A 148 11.74 -7.23 -7.48
CA LYS A 148 10.64 -7.80 -8.28
C LYS A 148 9.26 -7.51 -7.70
N VAL A 149 9.18 -6.96 -6.48
CA VAL A 149 7.89 -6.53 -5.91
C VAL A 149 7.28 -5.46 -6.80
N HIS A 150 5.97 -5.57 -7.05
CA HIS A 150 5.24 -4.56 -7.81
C HIS A 150 5.16 -3.26 -7.04
N LEU A 151 5.73 -2.22 -7.61
CA LEU A 151 5.77 -0.87 -7.04
C LEU A 151 4.84 0.06 -7.82
N SER A 152 3.93 0.73 -7.12
CA SER A 152 3.14 1.84 -7.67
C SER A 152 3.74 3.16 -7.16
N LEU A 153 4.52 3.82 -8.02
CA LEU A 153 5.10 5.12 -7.75
C LEU A 153 4.13 6.23 -8.17
N MET A 154 3.67 7.03 -7.21
CA MET A 154 2.60 7.99 -7.42
C MET A 154 3.10 9.42 -7.34
N SER A 155 2.63 10.28 -8.26
CA SER A 155 2.90 11.72 -8.36
C SER A 155 1.73 12.59 -7.88
N GLN A 156 0.60 11.97 -7.53
CA GLN A 156 -0.71 12.61 -7.33
C GLN A 156 -0.86 13.41 -6.03
N TYR A 157 0.24 13.83 -5.38
CA TYR A 157 0.12 14.67 -4.19
C TYR A 157 -0.60 15.98 -4.52
N HIS A 158 -1.62 16.28 -3.72
CA HIS A 158 -2.35 17.54 -3.80
C HIS A 158 -2.37 18.20 -2.42
N PRO A 159 -1.96 19.49 -2.31
CA PRO A 159 -2.01 20.19 -1.04
C PRO A 159 -3.45 20.41 -0.59
N THR A 160 -3.71 20.18 0.71
CA THR A 160 -4.99 20.47 1.34
C THR A 160 -4.95 21.83 2.03
N PRO A 161 -6.12 22.44 2.39
CA PRO A 161 -6.12 23.72 3.10
C PRO A 161 -5.31 23.73 4.39
N GLU A 162 -5.25 22.60 5.11
CA GLU A 162 -4.53 22.47 6.38
C GLU A 162 -3.02 22.67 6.24
N VAL A 163 -2.47 22.42 5.04
CA VAL A 163 -1.04 22.58 4.77
C VAL A 163 -0.70 23.85 4.01
N ALA A 164 -1.65 24.80 3.84
CA ALA A 164 -1.43 26.03 3.10
C ALA A 164 -0.28 26.88 3.64
N GLY A 165 -0.03 26.83 4.95
CA GLY A 165 1.12 27.51 5.62
C GLY A 165 2.41 26.70 5.63
N HIS A 166 2.40 25.45 5.18
CA HIS A 166 3.58 24.61 5.24
C HIS A 166 4.55 24.91 4.08
N PRO A 167 5.87 25.13 4.33
CA PRO A 167 6.79 25.61 3.30
C PRO A 167 6.91 24.68 2.09
N LEU A 168 6.79 23.38 2.27
CA LEU A 168 6.90 22.36 1.23
C LEU A 168 5.54 21.80 0.81
N LEU A 169 4.71 21.37 1.76
CA LEU A 169 3.45 20.67 1.46
C LEU A 169 2.36 21.57 0.86
N ARG A 170 2.53 22.91 0.85
CA ARG A 170 1.59 23.85 0.20
C ARG A 170 1.63 23.80 -1.34
N ARG A 171 2.55 23.07 -1.94
CA ARG A 171 2.70 22.95 -3.40
C ARG A 171 2.63 21.50 -3.84
N ARG A 172 2.41 21.28 -5.10
CA ARG A 172 2.60 19.96 -5.72
C ARG A 172 4.08 19.62 -5.85
N ILE A 173 4.36 18.37 -6.11
CA ILE A 173 5.69 17.89 -6.52
C ILE A 173 6.08 18.54 -7.85
N THR A 174 7.36 18.84 -8.04
CA THR A 174 7.87 19.32 -9.33
C THR A 174 8.26 18.15 -10.25
N PRO A 175 8.31 18.37 -11.58
CA PRO A 175 8.79 17.36 -12.51
C PRO A 175 10.19 16.84 -12.17
N GLU A 176 11.09 17.73 -11.75
CA GLU A 176 12.48 17.39 -11.39
C GLU A 176 12.52 16.50 -10.15
N GLU A 177 11.76 16.85 -9.10
CA GLU A 177 11.66 16.03 -7.88
C GLU A 177 11.16 14.62 -8.19
N TYR A 178 10.17 14.51 -9.08
CA TYR A 178 9.62 13.22 -9.45
C TYR A 178 10.60 12.42 -10.33
N ALA A 179 11.22 13.08 -11.30
CA ALA A 179 12.21 12.47 -12.19
C ALA A 179 13.38 11.87 -11.41
N GLU A 180 13.91 12.58 -10.39
CA GLU A 180 14.97 12.04 -9.52
C GLU A 180 14.57 10.73 -8.81
N VAL A 181 13.31 10.59 -8.42
CA VAL A 181 12.82 9.35 -7.77
C VAL A 181 12.64 8.24 -8.79
N VAL A 182 12.16 8.55 -10.00
CA VAL A 182 12.05 7.60 -11.12
C VAL A 182 13.43 7.10 -11.56
N GLU A 183 14.43 7.98 -11.65
CA GLU A 183 15.82 7.61 -11.94
C GLU A 183 16.38 6.65 -10.90
N GLU A 184 16.14 6.93 -9.61
CA GLU A 184 16.55 6.02 -8.53
C GLU A 184 15.84 4.67 -8.63
N MET A 185 14.54 4.64 -8.95
CA MET A 185 13.77 3.42 -9.18
C MET A 185 14.41 2.57 -10.30
N THR A 186 14.74 3.21 -11.42
CA THR A 186 15.40 2.58 -12.57
C THR A 186 16.80 2.08 -12.20
N ARG A 187 17.59 2.90 -11.51
CA ARG A 187 18.95 2.56 -11.06
C ARG A 187 18.99 1.36 -10.10
N ILE A 188 17.97 1.22 -9.26
CA ILE A 188 17.82 0.06 -8.35
C ILE A 188 17.48 -1.21 -9.14
N GLY A 189 16.83 -1.10 -10.29
CA GLY A 189 16.43 -2.20 -11.13
C GLY A 189 15.08 -2.81 -10.72
N PHE A 190 14.10 -1.98 -10.39
CA PHE A 190 12.73 -2.48 -10.23
C PHE A 190 12.21 -3.01 -11.59
N GLU A 191 11.76 -4.25 -11.60
CA GLU A 191 11.32 -4.95 -12.82
C GLU A 191 9.82 -4.78 -13.07
N ASN A 192 9.03 -4.54 -12.00
CA ASN A 192 7.57 -4.57 -12.05
C ASN A 192 6.96 -3.33 -11.40
N GLY A 193 5.81 -2.89 -11.93
CA GLY A 193 5.03 -1.83 -11.32
C GLY A 193 4.59 -0.75 -12.29
N TRP A 194 4.20 0.36 -11.74
CA TRP A 194 3.65 1.50 -12.47
C TRP A 194 4.29 2.81 -12.00
N VAL A 195 4.62 3.66 -12.94
CA VAL A 195 5.03 5.05 -12.71
C VAL A 195 3.87 5.91 -13.20
N GLN A 196 3.30 6.71 -12.31
CA GLN A 196 2.22 7.62 -12.66
C GLN A 196 2.79 8.82 -13.42
N GLU A 197 2.12 9.26 -14.47
CA GLU A 197 2.43 10.51 -15.16
C GLU A 197 2.11 11.72 -14.25
N LEU A 198 2.79 12.87 -14.51
CA LEU A 198 2.60 14.12 -13.79
C LEU A 198 1.45 14.93 -14.34
#